data_8da2c984b6597222a230535bbf0db74b
#
_entry.id   8da2c984b6597222a230535bbf0db74b
#
_cell.length_a   1.000
_cell.length_b   1.000
_cell.length_c   1.000
_cell.angle_alpha   90.00
_cell.angle_beta   90.00
_cell.angle_gamma   90.00
#
_symmetry.space_group_name_H-M   'P 1'
#
loop_
_entity.id
_entity.type
_entity.pdbx_description
1 polymer ?
#
loop_
_entity_poly.entity_id
_entity_poly.type
_entity_poly.pdbx_seq_one_letter_code
_entity_poly.pdbx_strand_id
1 'polypeptide(L)'
;MENRIKCWLAVLLTCWTIALPARSDGKAPKVKNGTLVFAEPRREKGQTDVLQLRCDPIPTVRVAFVGLGMRGSMAVERFTHLEGVQVVALCDIRPWTVERAQRILAGAGLPEAAAYTGEQDWKKVCERDDVDLIYNCTPWELHTPIAVYAMERGKHVALEVPAAMTIDECGQLADAAERTRRHCMMLENCCYDFFEMATLNMASRGLFGEVMHVEGAYIHDLRSLNLDTADRTGYQGMWRLDYNTRHTGNPYPTHGLGPVCQILGIHRGDRMERLVSLSTAQRGLTLAAREKFGPDSQWAQRDYRL
;
A
#
# COMPACT_ATOMS: atom_id res chain seq x y z
N MET A 1 27.12 23.35 -43.10
CA MET A 1 25.89 23.59 -42.32
C MET A 1 25.02 22.33 -42.23
N GLU A 2 25.20 21.35 -43.09
CA GLU A 2 24.37 20.12 -43.14
C GLU A 2 24.72 19.05 -42.06
N ASN A 3 25.92 19.04 -41.56
CA ASN A 3 26.35 18.03 -40.58
C ASN A 3 25.90 18.30 -39.13
N ARG A 4 25.42 19.50 -38.81
CA ARG A 4 24.92 19.83 -37.47
C ARG A 4 23.44 19.44 -37.26
N ILE A 5 22.67 19.38 -38.31
CA ILE A 5 21.23 19.02 -38.23
C ILE A 5 21.04 17.52 -38.08
N LYS A 6 21.95 16.69 -38.64
CA LYS A 6 21.89 15.22 -38.50
C LYS A 6 22.21 14.74 -37.09
N CYS A 7 23.06 15.47 -36.34
CA CYS A 7 23.35 15.13 -34.94
C CYS A 7 22.17 15.37 -33.98
N TRP A 8 21.35 16.38 -34.26
CA TRP A 8 20.19 16.70 -33.40
C TRP A 8 19.02 15.72 -33.60
N LEU A 9 18.85 15.19 -34.80
CA LEU A 9 17.83 14.14 -35.04
C LEU A 9 18.23 12.78 -34.45
N ALA A 10 19.51 12.47 -34.37
CA ALA A 10 19.99 11.23 -33.74
C ALA A 10 19.85 11.26 -32.21
N VAL A 11 20.04 12.44 -31.57
CA VAL A 11 19.87 12.61 -30.12
C VAL A 11 18.40 12.58 -29.70
N LEU A 12 17.47 13.02 -30.57
CA LEU A 12 16.05 12.94 -30.32
C LEU A 12 15.47 11.51 -30.46
N LEU A 13 16.12 10.63 -31.20
CA LEU A 13 15.68 9.23 -31.38
C LEU A 13 16.23 8.27 -30.33
N THR A 14 17.28 8.62 -29.60
CA THR A 14 17.91 7.78 -28.58
C THR A 14 17.40 8.05 -27.16
N CYS A 15 16.63 9.10 -26.91
CA CYS A 15 16.01 9.38 -25.61
C CYS A 15 14.64 8.71 -25.39
N TRP A 16 14.21 7.81 -26.26
CA TRP A 16 12.91 7.13 -26.16
C TRP A 16 13.02 5.65 -25.74
N THR A 17 14.06 5.26 -25.05
CA THR A 17 13.94 4.08 -24.20
C THR A 17 13.26 4.50 -22.90
N ILE A 18 11.99 4.81 -22.96
CA ILE A 18 11.13 4.85 -21.80
C ILE A 18 11.24 3.46 -21.17
N ALA A 19 11.92 3.37 -20.03
CA ALA A 19 11.77 2.21 -19.17
C ALA A 19 10.28 2.14 -18.82
N LEU A 20 9.56 1.25 -19.49
CA LEU A 20 8.14 1.05 -19.26
C LEU A 20 7.95 0.64 -17.80
N PRO A 21 7.09 1.33 -17.07
CA PRO A 21 6.80 0.98 -15.69
C PRO A 21 6.08 -0.37 -15.62
N ALA A 22 6.18 -0.94 -14.45
CA ALA A 22 5.59 -2.16 -13.97
C ALA A 22 4.32 -2.64 -14.67
N ARG A 23 4.30 -3.93 -14.92
CA ARG A 23 3.25 -4.74 -15.52
C ARG A 23 1.84 -4.38 -15.02
N SER A 24 1.05 -3.81 -15.90
CA SER A 24 -0.36 -4.13 -15.98
C SER A 24 -0.44 -5.41 -16.83
N ASP A 25 -0.99 -6.49 -16.35
CA ASP A 25 -1.37 -7.75 -17.07
C ASP A 25 -0.58 -8.11 -18.35
N GLY A 26 0.62 -7.64 -18.49
CA GLY A 26 1.49 -7.90 -19.65
C GLY A 26 1.17 -7.06 -20.90
N LYS A 27 0.20 -6.15 -20.86
CA LYS A 27 -0.11 -5.27 -21.99
C LYS A 27 0.54 -3.89 -21.77
N ALA A 28 1.45 -3.52 -22.67
CA ALA A 28 2.01 -2.19 -22.68
C ALA A 28 0.89 -1.13 -22.85
N PRO A 29 0.98 0.01 -22.13
CA PRO A 29 0.04 1.11 -22.34
C PRO A 29 0.11 1.61 -23.78
N LYS A 30 -1.03 2.02 -24.32
CA LYS A 30 -1.10 2.62 -25.65
C LYS A 30 -0.82 4.13 -25.54
N VAL A 31 -0.06 4.66 -26.48
CA VAL A 31 0.08 6.13 -26.60
C VAL A 31 -1.02 6.64 -27.53
N LYS A 32 -1.87 7.53 -27.03
CA LYS A 32 -2.89 8.21 -27.82
C LYS A 32 -2.78 9.71 -27.58
N ASN A 33 -2.48 10.47 -28.64
CA ASN A 33 -2.30 11.93 -28.57
C ASN A 33 -1.32 12.38 -27.48
N GLY A 34 -0.17 11.70 -27.35
CA GLY A 34 0.83 12.00 -26.32
C GLY A 34 0.48 11.56 -24.90
N THR A 35 -0.66 10.92 -24.70
CA THR A 35 -1.13 10.40 -23.42
C THR A 35 -0.95 8.88 -23.36
N LEU A 36 -0.43 8.36 -22.24
CA LEU A 36 -0.42 6.93 -21.96
C LEU A 36 -1.83 6.51 -21.56
N VAL A 37 -2.37 5.54 -22.27
CA VAL A 37 -3.68 4.95 -21.97
C VAL A 37 -3.45 3.50 -21.53
N PHE A 38 -3.72 3.23 -20.28
CA PHE A 38 -3.72 1.87 -19.73
C PHE A 38 -5.03 1.18 -20.07
N ALA A 39 -4.97 -0.13 -20.26
CA ALA A 39 -6.19 -0.91 -20.35
C ALA A 39 -6.88 -0.91 -18.99
N GLU A 40 -8.18 -0.70 -18.98
CA GLU A 40 -8.95 -0.90 -17.76
C GLU A 40 -8.92 -2.38 -17.37
N PRO A 41 -8.84 -2.70 -16.07
CA PRO A 41 -8.91 -4.08 -15.64
C PRO A 41 -10.24 -4.69 -16.06
N ARG A 42 -10.19 -5.95 -16.45
CA ARG A 42 -11.42 -6.67 -16.78
C ARG A 42 -12.21 -6.89 -15.49
N ARG A 43 -13.36 -6.23 -15.40
CA ARG A 43 -14.27 -6.35 -14.24
C ARG A 43 -15.31 -7.46 -14.49
N GLU A 44 -15.70 -8.13 -13.41
CA GLU A 44 -16.82 -9.07 -13.45
C GLU A 44 -18.12 -8.29 -13.69
N LYS A 45 -19.05 -8.91 -14.44
CA LYS A 45 -20.31 -8.25 -14.79
C LYS A 45 -21.44 -8.64 -13.83
N GLY A 46 -22.41 -7.74 -13.66
CA GLY A 46 -23.64 -8.02 -12.90
C GLY A 46 -23.48 -7.97 -11.40
N GLN A 47 -22.34 -7.46 -10.90
CA GLN A 47 -22.14 -7.22 -9.48
C GLN A 47 -22.70 -5.86 -9.05
N THR A 48 -23.10 -5.77 -7.80
CA THR A 48 -23.50 -4.50 -7.17
C THR A 48 -22.29 -3.88 -6.52
N ASP A 49 -22.04 -2.59 -6.76
CA ASP A 49 -20.95 -1.86 -6.13
C ASP A 49 -21.01 -1.91 -4.59
N VAL A 50 -19.90 -1.54 -3.97
CA VAL A 50 -19.74 -1.52 -2.50
C VAL A 50 -19.74 -0.12 -1.91
N LEU A 51 -20.13 0.92 -2.67
CA LEU A 51 -20.07 2.32 -2.22
C LEU A 51 -20.90 2.57 -0.96
N GLN A 52 -21.97 1.80 -0.76
CA GLN A 52 -22.84 1.88 0.41
C GLN A 52 -22.96 0.54 1.14
N LEU A 53 -21.94 -0.29 1.02
CA LEU A 53 -21.93 -1.58 1.71
C LEU A 53 -22.06 -1.38 3.21
N ARG A 54 -22.98 -2.13 3.80
CA ARG A 54 -23.20 -2.20 5.24
C ARG A 54 -23.23 -3.66 5.66
N CYS A 55 -22.88 -3.91 6.90
CA CYS A 55 -23.10 -5.19 7.57
C CYS A 55 -23.77 -4.93 8.91
N ASP A 56 -24.37 -5.95 9.48
CA ASP A 56 -24.89 -5.87 10.84
C ASP A 56 -23.73 -5.60 11.82
N PRO A 57 -23.96 -4.81 12.88
CA PRO A 57 -22.96 -4.56 13.89
C PRO A 57 -22.45 -5.85 14.52
N ILE A 58 -21.13 -6.00 14.61
CA ILE A 58 -20.47 -7.11 15.30
C ILE A 58 -20.11 -6.61 16.71
N PRO A 59 -20.71 -7.14 17.78
CA PRO A 59 -20.48 -6.64 19.14
C PRO A 59 -19.02 -6.70 19.58
N THR A 60 -18.30 -7.74 19.18
CA THR A 60 -16.86 -7.89 19.40
C THR A 60 -16.24 -8.37 18.10
N VAL A 61 -15.47 -7.52 17.45
CA VAL A 61 -14.77 -7.86 16.20
C VAL A 61 -13.53 -8.72 16.52
N ARG A 62 -13.51 -9.95 16.03
CA ARG A 62 -12.40 -10.88 16.21
C ARG A 62 -11.40 -10.68 15.07
N VAL A 63 -10.22 -10.17 15.45
CA VAL A 63 -9.19 -9.74 14.48
C VAL A 63 -8.03 -10.71 14.45
N ALA A 64 -7.59 -11.04 13.25
CA ALA A 64 -6.33 -11.72 13.01
C ALA A 64 -5.34 -10.81 12.29
N PHE A 65 -4.10 -10.73 12.79
CA PHE A 65 -3.03 -9.99 12.16
C PHE A 65 -2.16 -10.89 11.31
N VAL A 66 -1.91 -10.49 10.07
CA VAL A 66 -1.01 -11.16 9.13
C VAL A 66 0.11 -10.18 8.75
N GLY A 67 1.35 -10.57 9.07
CA GLY A 67 2.51 -9.69 9.00
C GLY A 67 2.70 -8.90 10.30
N LEU A 68 3.71 -9.26 11.09
CA LEU A 68 4.02 -8.69 12.39
C LEU A 68 5.38 -7.98 12.42
N GLY A 69 5.77 -7.44 11.27
CA GLY A 69 6.92 -6.58 11.13
C GLY A 69 6.80 -5.29 11.96
N MET A 70 7.50 -4.25 11.57
CA MET A 70 7.45 -2.96 12.26
C MET A 70 5.99 -2.45 12.36
N ARG A 71 5.28 -2.40 11.25
CA ARG A 71 3.91 -1.85 11.18
C ARG A 71 2.89 -2.73 11.89
N GLY A 72 2.95 -4.04 11.66
CA GLY A 72 2.01 -4.99 12.28
C GLY A 72 2.10 -5.02 13.80
N SER A 73 3.30 -5.00 14.39
CA SER A 73 3.46 -4.92 15.84
C SER A 73 2.89 -3.64 16.43
N MET A 74 3.11 -2.50 15.78
CA MET A 74 2.51 -1.22 16.20
C MET A 74 0.98 -1.25 16.07
N ALA A 75 0.44 -1.97 15.09
CA ALA A 75 -0.98 -2.13 14.95
C ALA A 75 -1.57 -3.00 16.07
N VAL A 76 -0.93 -4.12 16.40
CA VAL A 76 -1.34 -4.95 17.57
C VAL A 76 -1.36 -4.11 18.83
N GLU A 77 -0.33 -3.31 19.10
CA GLU A 77 -0.27 -2.43 20.27
C GLU A 77 -1.46 -1.45 20.30
N ARG A 78 -1.75 -0.76 19.18
CA ARG A 78 -2.92 0.14 19.11
C ARG A 78 -4.24 -0.57 19.38
N PHE A 79 -4.38 -1.82 18.93
CA PHE A 79 -5.60 -2.60 19.12
C PHE A 79 -5.84 -3.01 20.58
N THR A 80 -4.80 -3.02 21.43
CA THR A 80 -4.97 -3.25 22.88
C THR A 80 -5.75 -2.14 23.58
N HIS A 81 -5.88 -0.97 22.95
CA HIS A 81 -6.60 0.19 23.48
C HIS A 81 -8.01 0.36 22.89
N LEU A 82 -8.46 -0.57 22.04
CA LEU A 82 -9.78 -0.48 21.40
C LEU A 82 -10.79 -1.37 22.14
N GLU A 83 -11.94 -0.77 22.43
CA GLU A 83 -13.09 -1.53 22.94
C GLU A 83 -13.82 -2.26 21.81
N GLY A 84 -14.50 -3.35 22.11
CA GLY A 84 -15.24 -4.14 21.12
C GLY A 84 -14.37 -4.88 20.11
N VAL A 85 -13.10 -5.13 20.42
CA VAL A 85 -12.15 -5.86 19.60
C VAL A 85 -11.45 -6.95 20.39
N GLN A 86 -11.21 -8.10 19.78
CA GLN A 86 -10.42 -9.18 20.31
C GLN A 86 -9.40 -9.66 19.28
N VAL A 87 -8.13 -9.69 19.62
CA VAL A 87 -7.09 -10.30 18.80
C VAL A 87 -7.11 -11.81 19.02
N VAL A 88 -7.46 -12.57 17.99
CA VAL A 88 -7.65 -14.04 18.07
C VAL A 88 -6.57 -14.84 17.35
N ALA A 89 -5.83 -14.23 16.43
CA ALA A 89 -4.71 -14.88 15.75
C ALA A 89 -3.61 -13.90 15.35
N LEU A 90 -2.37 -14.40 15.40
CA LEU A 90 -1.16 -13.69 15.03
C LEU A 90 -0.37 -14.55 14.04
N CYS A 91 -0.06 -14.01 12.85
CA CYS A 91 0.60 -14.73 11.78
C CYS A 91 1.77 -13.95 11.21
N ASP A 92 2.95 -14.55 11.23
CA ASP A 92 4.15 -14.04 10.55
C ASP A 92 5.11 -15.20 10.29
N ILE A 93 5.88 -15.15 9.23
CA ILE A 93 6.88 -16.17 8.90
C ILE A 93 8.04 -16.24 9.90
N ARG A 94 8.20 -15.21 10.74
CA ARG A 94 9.23 -15.12 11.77
C ARG A 94 8.65 -15.37 13.17
N PRO A 95 8.98 -16.49 13.84
CA PRO A 95 8.42 -16.80 15.16
C PRO A 95 8.61 -15.69 16.19
N TRP A 96 9.77 -15.03 16.20
CA TRP A 96 10.07 -13.97 17.17
C TRP A 96 9.16 -12.72 17.06
N THR A 97 8.58 -12.45 15.88
CA THR A 97 7.61 -11.34 15.70
C THR A 97 6.27 -11.72 16.31
N VAL A 98 5.86 -12.98 16.17
CA VAL A 98 4.66 -13.53 16.82
C VAL A 98 4.83 -13.49 18.34
N GLU A 99 5.96 -13.94 18.87
CA GLU A 99 6.28 -13.87 20.30
C GLU A 99 6.27 -12.42 20.81
N ARG A 100 6.81 -11.48 20.04
CA ARG A 100 6.75 -10.05 20.38
C ARG A 100 5.32 -9.56 20.49
N ALA A 101 4.47 -9.90 19.52
CA ALA A 101 3.06 -9.51 19.52
C ALA A 101 2.29 -10.15 20.69
N GLN A 102 2.58 -11.42 21.05
CA GLN A 102 2.03 -12.07 22.25
C GLN A 102 2.42 -11.33 23.52
N ARG A 103 3.69 -10.88 23.64
CA ARG A 103 4.11 -10.08 24.80
C ARG A 103 3.38 -8.74 24.89
N ILE A 104 3.03 -8.11 23.75
CA ILE A 104 2.22 -6.90 23.74
C ILE A 104 0.83 -7.18 24.31
N LEU A 105 0.16 -8.27 23.86
CA LEU A 105 -1.15 -8.66 24.37
C LEU A 105 -1.08 -8.97 25.89
N ALA A 106 -0.10 -9.76 26.31
CA ALA A 106 0.09 -10.12 27.71
C ALA A 106 0.36 -8.89 28.58
N GLY A 107 1.16 -7.93 28.10
CA GLY A 107 1.42 -6.66 28.80
C GLY A 107 0.18 -5.79 28.99
N ALA A 108 -0.81 -5.93 28.12
CA ALA A 108 -2.12 -5.28 28.22
C ALA A 108 -3.16 -6.12 29.00
N GLY A 109 -2.77 -7.29 29.55
CA GLY A 109 -3.68 -8.18 30.25
C GLY A 109 -4.71 -8.89 29.35
N LEU A 110 -4.44 -8.95 28.03
CA LEU A 110 -5.32 -9.59 27.06
C LEU A 110 -4.97 -11.08 26.87
N PRO A 111 -5.96 -11.90 26.45
CA PRO A 111 -5.73 -13.31 26.18
C PRO A 111 -4.68 -13.55 25.11
N GLU A 112 -4.01 -14.69 25.21
CA GLU A 112 -3.10 -15.19 24.17
C GLU A 112 -3.88 -15.48 22.89
N ALA A 113 -3.32 -15.04 21.74
CA ALA A 113 -3.88 -15.31 20.42
C ALA A 113 -3.25 -16.56 19.80
N ALA A 114 -3.96 -17.23 18.91
CA ALA A 114 -3.41 -18.38 18.18
C ALA A 114 -2.22 -17.96 17.32
N ALA A 115 -1.11 -18.70 17.39
CA ALA A 115 0.15 -18.37 16.73
C ALA A 115 0.33 -19.20 15.44
N TYR A 116 0.73 -18.51 14.36
CA TYR A 116 0.98 -19.07 13.04
C TYR A 116 2.32 -18.58 12.49
N THR A 117 3.21 -19.49 12.09
CA THR A 117 4.58 -19.15 11.67
C THR A 117 5.01 -19.75 10.33
N GLY A 118 4.15 -20.52 9.67
CA GLY A 118 4.43 -21.07 8.35
C GLY A 118 4.21 -20.06 7.22
N GLU A 119 4.96 -20.19 6.14
CA GLU A 119 4.91 -19.30 4.96
C GLU A 119 3.50 -19.17 4.36
N GLN A 120 2.70 -20.24 4.41
CA GLN A 120 1.33 -20.29 3.89
C GLN A 120 0.27 -20.27 4.99
N ASP A 121 0.66 -20.10 6.25
CA ASP A 121 -0.26 -20.19 7.38
C ASP A 121 -1.29 -19.05 7.41
N TRP A 122 -1.04 -17.95 6.70
CA TRP A 122 -2.05 -16.91 6.50
C TRP A 122 -3.36 -17.46 5.88
N LYS A 123 -3.29 -18.55 5.08
CA LYS A 123 -4.48 -19.21 4.56
C LYS A 123 -5.29 -19.87 5.68
N LYS A 124 -4.62 -20.60 6.57
CA LYS A 124 -5.27 -21.21 7.73
C LYS A 124 -5.92 -20.16 8.63
N VAL A 125 -5.28 -19.00 8.78
CA VAL A 125 -5.85 -17.86 9.52
C VAL A 125 -7.12 -17.34 8.86
N CYS A 126 -7.12 -17.18 7.53
CA CYS A 126 -8.31 -16.75 6.78
C CYS A 126 -9.45 -17.79 6.82
N GLU A 127 -9.15 -19.08 7.04
CA GLU A 127 -10.12 -20.18 7.10
C GLU A 127 -10.75 -20.38 8.48
N ARG A 128 -10.29 -19.67 9.52
CA ARG A 128 -10.83 -19.81 10.89
C ARG A 128 -12.26 -19.24 10.97
N ASP A 129 -13.16 -19.95 11.63
CA ASP A 129 -14.55 -19.52 11.88
C ASP A 129 -14.67 -18.42 12.96
N ASP A 130 -13.64 -18.31 13.81
CA ASP A 130 -13.58 -17.32 14.87
C ASP A 130 -12.81 -16.04 14.49
N VAL A 131 -12.66 -15.76 13.21
CA VAL A 131 -12.08 -14.51 12.66
C VAL A 131 -13.12 -13.77 11.86
N ASP A 132 -13.32 -12.48 12.17
CA ASP A 132 -14.20 -11.58 11.44
C ASP A 132 -13.43 -10.64 10.51
N LEU A 133 -12.23 -10.22 10.93
CA LEU A 133 -11.40 -9.24 10.25
C LEU A 133 -9.96 -9.73 10.11
N ILE A 134 -9.44 -9.70 8.89
CA ILE A 134 -8.00 -9.85 8.63
C ILE A 134 -7.36 -8.47 8.53
N TYR A 135 -6.38 -8.20 9.40
CA TYR A 135 -5.53 -7.01 9.32
C TYR A 135 -4.21 -7.38 8.66
N ASN A 136 -4.03 -6.94 7.41
CA ASN A 136 -2.89 -7.33 6.59
C ASN A 136 -1.78 -6.27 6.60
N CYS A 137 -0.62 -6.60 7.18
CA CYS A 137 0.60 -5.79 7.26
C CYS A 137 1.81 -6.47 6.60
N THR A 138 1.59 -7.34 5.64
CA THR A 138 2.64 -8.06 4.92
C THR A 138 3.42 -7.13 3.97
N PRO A 139 4.50 -7.60 3.32
CA PRO A 139 5.05 -6.93 2.15
C PRO A 139 3.99 -6.76 1.05
N TRP A 140 4.14 -5.71 0.27
CA TRP A 140 3.12 -5.21 -0.65
C TRP A 140 2.58 -6.23 -1.65
N GLU A 141 3.44 -7.10 -2.17
CA GLU A 141 3.06 -8.15 -3.13
C GLU A 141 2.04 -9.15 -2.56
N LEU A 142 1.90 -9.22 -1.24
CA LEU A 142 0.95 -10.11 -0.56
C LEU A 142 -0.35 -9.40 -0.15
N HIS A 143 -0.46 -8.08 -0.33
CA HIS A 143 -1.65 -7.35 0.08
C HIS A 143 -2.90 -7.85 -0.65
N THR A 144 -2.90 -7.80 -1.97
CA THR A 144 -4.05 -8.23 -2.78
C THR A 144 -4.34 -9.73 -2.68
N PRO A 145 -3.35 -10.65 -2.81
CA PRO A 145 -3.63 -12.08 -2.70
C PRO A 145 -4.28 -12.48 -1.38
N ILE A 146 -3.78 -11.96 -0.26
CA ILE A 146 -4.35 -12.26 1.06
C ILE A 146 -5.74 -11.64 1.20
N ALA A 147 -5.93 -10.40 0.76
CA ALA A 147 -7.21 -9.71 0.86
C ALA A 147 -8.32 -10.42 0.07
N VAL A 148 -8.05 -10.80 -1.17
CA VAL A 148 -8.99 -11.54 -2.02
C VAL A 148 -9.34 -12.88 -1.37
N TYR A 149 -8.32 -13.65 -0.96
CA TYR A 149 -8.54 -14.95 -0.31
C TYR A 149 -9.37 -14.83 0.98
N ALA A 150 -9.08 -13.83 1.82
CA ALA A 150 -9.80 -13.58 3.04
C ALA A 150 -11.29 -13.23 2.78
N MET A 151 -11.56 -12.35 1.82
CA MET A 151 -12.93 -12.01 1.44
C MET A 151 -13.70 -13.22 0.90
N GLU A 152 -13.05 -14.08 0.13
CA GLU A 152 -13.65 -15.33 -0.38
C GLU A 152 -13.94 -16.35 0.74
N ARG A 153 -13.28 -16.22 1.90
CA ARG A 153 -13.57 -16.99 3.13
C ARG A 153 -14.53 -16.25 4.08
N GLY A 154 -15.17 -15.19 3.57
CA GLY A 154 -16.18 -14.45 4.32
C GLY A 154 -15.63 -13.47 5.35
N LYS A 155 -14.36 -13.12 5.30
CA LYS A 155 -13.72 -12.16 6.22
C LYS A 155 -13.77 -10.75 5.67
N HIS A 156 -13.93 -9.77 6.55
CA HIS A 156 -13.60 -8.38 6.25
C HIS A 156 -12.09 -8.20 6.21
N VAL A 157 -11.61 -7.18 5.48
CA VAL A 157 -10.17 -6.94 5.33
C VAL A 157 -9.84 -5.48 5.58
N ALA A 158 -8.84 -5.27 6.42
CA ALA A 158 -8.13 -4.02 6.59
C ALA A 158 -6.68 -4.26 6.15
N LEU A 159 -6.18 -3.48 5.19
CA LEU A 159 -4.83 -3.68 4.67
C LEU A 159 -4.03 -2.39 4.66
N GLU A 160 -2.74 -2.51 4.96
CA GLU A 160 -1.80 -1.40 4.95
C GLU A 160 -1.56 -0.88 3.53
N VAL A 161 -0.99 0.29 3.44
CA VAL A 161 -0.70 1.01 2.20
C VAL A 161 0.56 0.44 1.52
N PRO A 162 0.55 0.33 0.17
CA PRO A 162 -0.57 0.49 -0.77
C PRO A 162 -1.47 -0.75 -0.81
N ALA A 163 -2.75 -0.56 -1.11
CA ALA A 163 -3.69 -1.69 -1.20
C ALA A 163 -3.32 -2.69 -2.30
N ALA A 164 -2.81 -2.19 -3.41
CA ALA A 164 -2.49 -2.96 -4.61
C ALA A 164 -1.23 -2.42 -5.29
N MET A 165 -0.56 -3.25 -6.06
CA MET A 165 0.67 -2.93 -6.79
C MET A 165 0.44 -2.72 -8.29
N THR A 166 -0.69 -3.18 -8.80
CA THR A 166 -1.06 -3.10 -10.22
C THR A 166 -2.52 -2.66 -10.37
N ILE A 167 -2.87 -2.17 -11.56
CA ILE A 167 -4.26 -1.82 -11.90
C ILE A 167 -5.16 -3.06 -11.84
N ASP A 168 -4.66 -4.21 -12.26
CA ASP A 168 -5.42 -5.46 -12.19
C ASP A 168 -5.71 -5.89 -10.76
N GLU A 169 -4.75 -5.74 -9.86
CA GLU A 169 -4.96 -6.00 -8.43
C GLU A 169 -6.02 -5.05 -7.84
N CYS A 170 -6.06 -3.78 -8.26
CA CYS A 170 -7.15 -2.87 -7.88
C CYS A 170 -8.51 -3.43 -8.33
N GLY A 171 -8.58 -3.96 -9.56
CA GLY A 171 -9.79 -4.62 -10.08
C GLY A 171 -10.17 -5.86 -9.26
N GLN A 172 -9.20 -6.71 -8.93
CA GLN A 172 -9.42 -7.92 -8.14
C GLN A 172 -9.97 -7.62 -6.73
N LEU A 173 -9.44 -6.59 -6.06
CA LEU A 173 -9.95 -6.16 -4.74
C LEU A 173 -11.40 -5.69 -4.83
N ALA A 174 -11.72 -4.87 -5.83
CA ALA A 174 -13.07 -4.39 -6.03
C ALA A 174 -14.04 -5.54 -6.39
N ASP A 175 -13.68 -6.41 -7.33
CA ASP A 175 -14.49 -7.56 -7.73
C ASP A 175 -14.72 -8.53 -6.55
N ALA A 176 -13.70 -8.81 -5.76
CA ALA A 176 -13.84 -9.65 -4.58
C ALA A 176 -14.78 -9.03 -3.54
N ALA A 177 -14.64 -7.74 -3.25
CA ALA A 177 -15.51 -7.04 -2.31
C ALA A 177 -16.98 -7.02 -2.80
N GLU A 178 -17.20 -6.75 -4.09
CA GLU A 178 -18.54 -6.76 -4.70
C GLU A 178 -19.19 -8.15 -4.67
N ARG A 179 -18.44 -9.19 -5.06
CA ARG A 179 -18.90 -10.57 -5.09
C ARG A 179 -19.21 -11.13 -3.71
N THR A 180 -18.33 -10.89 -2.75
CA THR A 180 -18.44 -11.48 -1.41
C THR A 180 -19.22 -10.62 -0.42
N ARG A 181 -19.51 -9.37 -0.76
CA ARG A 181 -20.12 -8.38 0.12
C ARG A 181 -19.35 -8.22 1.43
N ARG A 182 -18.01 -8.21 1.35
CA ARG A 182 -17.12 -7.96 2.49
C ARG A 182 -16.45 -6.62 2.35
N HIS A 183 -16.27 -5.93 3.48
CA HIS A 183 -15.51 -4.68 3.51
C HIS A 183 -14.05 -4.96 3.21
N CYS A 184 -13.47 -4.14 2.33
CA CYS A 184 -12.04 -4.11 2.03
C CYS A 184 -11.58 -2.66 2.16
N MET A 185 -10.83 -2.36 3.22
CA MET A 185 -10.41 -1.01 3.53
C MET A 185 -8.89 -0.89 3.47
N MET A 186 -8.39 0.02 2.63
CA MET A 186 -7.01 0.47 2.71
C MET A 186 -6.86 1.45 3.88
N LEU A 187 -5.89 1.18 4.75
CA LEU A 187 -5.66 1.94 5.99
C LEU A 187 -4.77 3.16 5.74
N GLU A 188 -5.27 4.11 4.94
CA GLU A 188 -4.57 5.37 4.67
C GLU A 188 -4.63 6.29 5.89
N ASN A 189 -3.61 6.21 6.74
CA ASN A 189 -3.57 6.90 8.03
C ASN A 189 -3.54 8.42 7.89
N CYS A 190 -2.92 8.98 6.85
CA CYS A 190 -2.83 10.43 6.66
C CYS A 190 -4.19 11.10 6.41
N CYS A 191 -5.23 10.34 6.07
CA CYS A 191 -6.59 10.88 6.03
C CYS A 191 -7.18 11.19 7.41
N TYR A 192 -6.59 10.68 8.49
CA TYR A 192 -7.14 10.70 9.86
C TYR A 192 -6.28 11.50 10.84
N ASP A 193 -5.24 12.16 10.37
CA ASP A 193 -4.45 13.07 11.20
C ASP A 193 -5.25 14.34 11.50
N PHE A 194 -4.89 15.04 12.56
CA PHE A 194 -5.68 16.17 13.08
C PHE A 194 -5.93 17.26 12.03
N PHE A 195 -4.89 17.66 11.30
CA PHE A 195 -5.01 18.76 10.32
C PHE A 195 -5.82 18.35 9.10
N GLU A 196 -5.67 17.14 8.63
CA GLU A 196 -6.41 16.58 7.50
C GLU A 196 -7.89 16.44 7.84
N MET A 197 -8.22 15.93 9.03
CA MET A 197 -9.59 15.84 9.53
C MET A 197 -10.22 17.23 9.76
N ALA A 198 -9.46 18.16 10.31
CA ALA A 198 -9.93 19.54 10.50
C ALA A 198 -10.19 20.22 9.15
N THR A 199 -9.27 20.07 8.19
CA THR A 199 -9.41 20.63 6.83
C THR A 199 -10.62 20.05 6.12
N LEU A 200 -10.80 18.72 6.19
CA LEU A 200 -11.97 18.05 5.62
C LEU A 200 -13.29 18.56 6.25
N ASN A 201 -13.32 18.73 7.57
CA ASN A 201 -14.49 19.28 8.26
C ASN A 201 -14.79 20.73 7.83
N MET A 202 -13.76 21.57 7.69
CA MET A 202 -13.92 22.94 7.20
C MET A 202 -14.40 22.98 5.74
N ALA A 203 -13.82 22.15 4.87
CA ALA A 203 -14.24 22.03 3.48
C ALA A 203 -15.71 21.58 3.34
N SER A 204 -16.09 20.54 4.07
CA SER A 204 -17.47 20.01 4.07
C SER A 204 -18.52 20.98 4.58
N ARG A 205 -18.10 21.96 5.39
CA ARG A 205 -18.95 23.07 5.89
C ARG A 205 -18.93 24.30 4.98
N GLY A 206 -18.23 24.23 3.86
CA GLY A 206 -18.15 25.34 2.89
C GLY A 206 -17.31 26.52 3.34
N LEU A 207 -16.47 26.39 4.39
CA LEU A 207 -15.65 27.48 4.91
C LEU A 207 -14.61 28.01 3.90
N PHE A 208 -14.21 27.17 2.93
CA PHE A 208 -13.28 27.55 1.86
C PHE A 208 -13.98 28.03 0.59
N GLY A 209 -15.32 28.03 0.57
CA GLY A 209 -16.07 28.26 -0.67
C GLY A 209 -15.87 27.13 -1.68
N GLU A 210 -15.84 27.47 -2.96
CA GLU A 210 -15.53 26.52 -4.03
C GLU A 210 -14.02 26.22 -4.06
N VAL A 211 -13.66 24.97 -3.80
CA VAL A 211 -12.26 24.55 -3.76
C VAL A 211 -11.74 24.29 -5.16
N MET A 212 -10.84 25.14 -5.65
CA MET A 212 -10.27 25.07 -7.01
C MET A 212 -8.95 24.33 -7.10
N HIS A 213 -8.22 24.20 -5.99
CA HIS A 213 -6.91 23.58 -5.95
C HIS A 213 -6.59 23.04 -4.56
N VAL A 214 -5.97 21.87 -4.49
CA VAL A 214 -5.48 21.26 -3.26
C VAL A 214 -4.10 20.65 -3.52
N GLU A 215 -3.17 20.87 -2.60
CA GLU A 215 -1.86 20.22 -2.59
C GLU A 215 -1.75 19.24 -1.44
N GLY A 216 -1.14 18.10 -1.70
CA GLY A 216 -0.73 17.12 -0.70
C GLY A 216 0.67 16.63 -1.01
N ALA A 217 1.46 16.37 0.04
CA ALA A 217 2.83 15.89 -0.10
C ALA A 217 3.13 14.75 0.86
N TYR A 218 3.97 13.81 0.41
CA TYR A 218 4.63 12.84 1.27
C TYR A 218 6.14 12.99 1.09
N ILE A 219 6.78 13.64 2.05
CA ILE A 219 8.21 13.93 2.04
C ILE A 219 8.82 13.24 3.25
N HIS A 220 9.43 12.06 3.04
CA HIS A 220 9.94 11.24 4.11
C HIS A 220 11.30 10.61 3.77
N ASP A 221 12.28 10.83 4.62
CA ASP A 221 13.57 10.14 4.52
C ASP A 221 13.48 8.73 5.10
N LEU A 222 13.46 7.74 4.22
CA LEU A 222 13.40 6.32 4.60
C LEU A 222 14.74 5.58 4.42
N ARG A 223 15.85 6.30 4.18
CA ARG A 223 17.16 5.67 3.92
C ARG A 223 17.61 4.79 5.06
N SER A 224 17.46 5.25 6.30
CA SER A 224 17.82 4.47 7.49
C SER A 224 17.04 3.15 7.60
N LEU A 225 15.75 3.19 7.35
CA LEU A 225 14.88 2.01 7.40
C LEU A 225 15.12 1.04 6.24
N ASN A 226 15.35 1.57 5.03
CA ASN A 226 15.61 0.76 3.84
C ASN A 226 16.96 0.03 3.90
N LEU A 227 17.98 0.66 4.50
CA LEU A 227 19.32 0.11 4.60
C LEU A 227 19.61 -0.55 5.95
N ASP A 228 18.57 -0.79 6.77
CA ASP A 228 18.73 -1.48 8.03
C ASP A 228 18.90 -2.98 7.83
N THR A 229 20.09 -3.49 8.18
CA THR A 229 20.41 -4.92 8.11
C THR A 229 19.99 -5.69 9.36
N ALA A 230 19.58 -4.99 10.43
CA ALA A 230 19.08 -5.64 11.64
C ALA A 230 17.72 -6.28 11.34
N ASP A 231 17.60 -7.59 11.54
CA ASP A 231 16.37 -8.33 11.26
C ASP A 231 15.22 -8.01 12.25
N ARG A 232 15.45 -7.14 13.22
CA ARG A 232 14.52 -6.77 14.29
C ARG A 232 13.96 -5.36 14.22
N THR A 233 14.50 -4.54 13.31
CA THR A 233 14.10 -3.14 13.11
C THR A 233 13.94 -2.88 11.62
N GLY A 234 13.37 -1.74 11.26
CA GLY A 234 13.19 -1.35 9.87
C GLY A 234 12.36 -2.32 9.04
N TYR A 235 12.68 -2.40 7.76
CA TYR A 235 12.04 -3.32 6.80
C TYR A 235 12.79 -4.65 6.78
N GLN A 236 12.36 -5.58 7.60
CA GLN A 236 13.00 -6.86 7.85
C GLN A 236 13.36 -7.60 6.56
N GLY A 237 14.61 -8.05 6.47
CA GLY A 237 15.16 -8.63 5.24
C GLY A 237 15.35 -7.63 4.11
N MET A 238 15.26 -6.32 4.39
CA MET A 238 15.39 -5.24 3.40
C MET A 238 14.50 -5.43 2.15
N TRP A 239 13.32 -6.04 2.30
CA TRP A 239 12.41 -6.34 1.18
C TRP A 239 12.08 -5.10 0.35
N ARG A 240 11.94 -3.94 1.01
CA ARG A 240 11.61 -2.68 0.33
C ARG A 240 12.79 -2.14 -0.48
N LEU A 241 14.03 -2.41 -0.06
CA LEU A 241 15.21 -2.05 -0.83
C LEU A 241 15.26 -2.81 -2.17
N ASP A 242 14.90 -4.10 -2.15
CA ASP A 242 14.78 -4.89 -3.38
C ASP A 242 13.65 -4.37 -4.27
N TYR A 243 12.53 -3.95 -3.68
CA TYR A 243 11.45 -3.30 -4.41
C TYR A 243 11.96 -2.04 -5.15
N ASN A 244 12.76 -1.20 -4.49
CA ASN A 244 13.32 0.02 -5.06
C ASN A 244 14.27 -0.21 -6.26
N THR A 245 14.75 -1.43 -6.47
CA THR A 245 15.55 -1.77 -7.67
C THR A 245 14.68 -2.18 -8.86
N ARG A 246 13.45 -2.61 -8.61
CA ARG A 246 12.56 -3.19 -9.64
C ARG A 246 11.47 -2.25 -10.11
N HIS A 247 11.16 -1.23 -9.33
CA HIS A 247 10.03 -0.33 -9.58
C HIS A 247 10.47 1.13 -9.66
N THR A 248 9.68 1.92 -10.39
CA THR A 248 9.82 3.37 -10.52
C THR A 248 8.51 4.03 -10.09
N GLY A 249 8.55 5.33 -9.81
CA GLY A 249 7.38 6.09 -9.41
C GLY A 249 7.23 6.21 -7.88
N ASN A 250 6.27 7.00 -7.45
CA ASN A 250 6.01 7.21 -6.03
C ASN A 250 5.32 5.98 -5.41
N PRO A 251 5.93 5.28 -4.42
CA PRO A 251 5.34 4.10 -3.79
C PRO A 251 4.21 4.45 -2.82
N TYR A 252 4.10 5.71 -2.37
CA TYR A 252 3.09 6.19 -1.43
C TYR A 252 2.37 7.46 -1.91
N PRO A 253 1.80 7.50 -3.11
CA PRO A 253 1.02 8.67 -3.53
C PRO A 253 -0.18 8.90 -2.61
N THR A 254 -0.70 7.85 -1.99
CA THR A 254 -1.90 7.85 -1.16
C THR A 254 -1.79 8.75 0.07
N HIS A 255 -0.61 8.90 0.68
CA HIS A 255 -0.42 9.75 1.85
C HIS A 255 -0.67 11.24 1.56
N GLY A 256 -0.28 11.73 0.39
CA GLY A 256 -0.64 13.07 -0.04
C GLY A 256 -2.01 13.11 -0.74
N LEU A 257 -2.29 12.12 -1.59
CA LEU A 257 -3.47 12.10 -2.45
C LEU A 257 -4.76 11.73 -1.69
N GLY A 258 -4.68 10.91 -0.64
CA GLY A 258 -5.84 10.48 0.13
C GLY A 258 -6.63 11.66 0.72
N PRO A 259 -6.01 12.54 1.52
CA PRO A 259 -6.65 13.76 2.03
C PRO A 259 -7.19 14.67 0.91
N VAL A 260 -6.42 14.84 -0.18
CA VAL A 260 -6.84 15.61 -1.36
C VAL A 260 -8.11 15.03 -1.97
N CYS A 261 -8.18 13.72 -2.17
CA CYS A 261 -9.35 13.04 -2.70
C CYS A 261 -10.59 13.19 -1.80
N GLN A 262 -10.40 13.19 -0.49
CA GLN A 262 -11.51 13.39 0.46
C GLN A 262 -12.05 14.81 0.39
N ILE A 263 -11.18 15.82 0.36
CA ILE A 263 -11.57 17.24 0.28
C ILE A 263 -12.32 17.53 -1.03
N LEU A 264 -11.82 17.01 -2.14
CA LEU A 264 -12.43 17.20 -3.47
C LEU A 264 -13.62 16.26 -3.73
N GLY A 265 -13.95 15.34 -2.84
CA GLY A 265 -15.06 14.39 -3.04
C GLY A 265 -14.86 13.44 -4.22
N ILE A 266 -13.62 13.04 -4.52
CA ILE A 266 -13.31 12.10 -5.59
C ILE A 266 -14.08 10.79 -5.39
N HIS A 267 -14.76 10.32 -6.42
CA HIS A 267 -15.75 9.23 -6.43
C HIS A 267 -17.02 9.48 -5.59
N ARG A 268 -17.24 10.73 -5.15
CA ARG A 268 -18.44 11.16 -4.42
C ARG A 268 -19.07 12.43 -5.01
N GLY A 269 -18.97 12.59 -6.31
CA GLY A 269 -19.44 13.76 -7.08
C GLY A 269 -18.38 14.29 -8.01
N ASP A 270 -17.10 14.03 -7.74
CA ASP A 270 -15.99 14.42 -8.62
C ASP A 270 -15.16 13.18 -9.04
N ARG A 271 -14.25 13.33 -9.99
CA ARG A 271 -13.42 12.26 -10.54
C ARG A 271 -12.07 12.80 -11.04
N MET A 272 -11.07 11.90 -11.07
CA MET A 272 -9.81 12.20 -11.73
C MET A 272 -9.95 12.01 -13.23
N GLU A 273 -9.52 13.01 -14.02
CA GLU A 273 -9.55 12.94 -15.48
C GLU A 273 -8.16 12.75 -16.09
N ARG A 274 -7.14 13.33 -15.48
CA ARG A 274 -5.76 13.32 -16.00
C ARG A 274 -4.76 13.20 -14.87
N LEU A 275 -3.66 12.53 -15.17
CA LEU A 275 -2.47 12.44 -14.32
C LEU A 275 -1.26 12.88 -15.12
N VAL A 276 -0.45 13.75 -14.50
CA VAL A 276 0.90 14.08 -14.99
C VAL A 276 1.89 13.67 -13.91
N SER A 277 2.94 12.96 -14.29
CA SER A 277 3.98 12.51 -13.38
C SER A 277 5.36 12.98 -13.88
N LEU A 278 6.12 13.56 -12.97
CA LEU A 278 7.49 13.99 -13.20
C LEU A 278 8.38 13.31 -12.17
N SER A 279 9.51 12.76 -12.61
CA SER A 279 10.48 12.13 -11.73
C SER A 279 11.83 12.82 -11.82
N THR A 280 12.49 12.97 -10.68
CA THR A 280 13.90 13.39 -10.61
C THR A 280 14.82 12.17 -10.65
N ALA A 281 16.11 12.38 -10.82
CA ALA A 281 17.07 11.30 -10.72
C ALA A 281 17.20 10.82 -9.28
N GLN A 282 17.18 9.50 -9.08
CA GLN A 282 17.49 8.88 -7.79
C GLN A 282 18.98 9.06 -7.47
N ARG A 283 19.31 9.45 -6.25
CA ARG A 283 20.69 9.60 -5.74
C ARG A 283 20.81 9.17 -4.28
N GLY A 284 19.79 9.40 -3.47
CA GLY A 284 19.81 9.28 -2.02
C GLY A 284 20.16 7.89 -1.51
N LEU A 285 19.53 6.85 -2.02
CA LEU A 285 19.80 5.46 -1.60
C LEU A 285 21.20 5.00 -2.00
N THR A 286 21.65 5.31 -3.21
CA THR A 286 23.00 4.94 -3.67
C THR A 286 24.09 5.57 -2.82
N LEU A 287 23.96 6.87 -2.51
CA LEU A 287 24.92 7.57 -1.65
C LEU A 287 24.91 7.02 -0.23
N ALA A 288 23.75 6.83 0.37
CA ALA A 288 23.63 6.27 1.71
C ALA A 288 24.13 4.83 1.81
N ALA A 289 23.93 4.02 0.77
CA ALA A 289 24.46 2.66 0.72
C ALA A 289 25.99 2.65 0.64
N ARG A 290 26.59 3.55 -0.15
CA ARG A 290 28.06 3.73 -0.23
C ARG A 290 28.66 4.17 1.10
N GLU A 291 28.00 5.11 1.77
CA GLU A 291 28.44 5.61 3.06
C GLU A 291 28.38 4.51 4.13
N LYS A 292 27.27 3.76 4.18
CA LYS A 292 27.01 2.75 5.22
C LYS A 292 27.82 1.46 5.01
N PHE A 293 27.95 0.98 3.79
CA PHE A 293 28.49 -0.35 3.46
C PHE A 293 29.78 -0.33 2.66
N GLY A 294 30.27 0.85 2.27
CA GLY A 294 31.42 1.02 1.37
C GLY A 294 31.03 1.00 -0.12
N PRO A 295 31.85 1.62 -0.97
CA PRO A 295 31.55 1.79 -2.39
C PRO A 295 31.49 0.46 -3.16
N ASP A 296 32.22 -0.56 -2.71
CA ASP A 296 32.33 -1.87 -3.38
C ASP A 296 31.29 -2.87 -2.89
N SER A 297 30.43 -2.46 -1.96
CA SER A 297 29.37 -3.34 -1.42
C SER A 297 28.30 -3.64 -2.47
N GLN A 298 27.71 -4.85 -2.37
CA GLN A 298 26.58 -5.23 -3.24
C GLN A 298 25.40 -4.24 -3.19
N TRP A 299 25.19 -3.58 -2.06
CA TRP A 299 24.13 -2.59 -1.91
C TRP A 299 24.48 -1.24 -2.57
N ALA A 300 25.74 -0.83 -2.54
CA ALA A 300 26.19 0.40 -3.17
C ALA A 300 26.22 0.33 -4.71
N GLN A 301 26.30 -0.89 -5.25
CA GLN A 301 26.35 -1.15 -6.70
C GLN A 301 24.98 -1.46 -7.31
N ARG A 302 23.91 -1.53 -6.51
CA ARG A 302 22.54 -1.73 -7.02
C ARG A 302 22.05 -0.51 -7.78
N ASP A 303 21.30 -0.76 -8.86
CA ASP A 303 20.58 0.27 -9.61
C ASP A 303 19.23 0.56 -8.92
N TYR A 304 19.23 1.52 -8.00
CA TYR A 304 18.00 1.99 -7.36
C TYR A 304 17.25 2.92 -8.29
N ARG A 305 15.95 2.70 -8.42
CA ARG A 305 15.07 3.43 -9.34
C ARG A 305 14.07 4.32 -8.61
N LEU A 306 13.94 4.14 -7.30
CA LEU A 306 13.08 4.93 -6.41
C LEU A 306 13.91 5.71 -5.40
#